data_728f15c2df57fb7ae15a03f0a9350997
#
_entry.id   728f15c2df57fb7ae15a03f0a9350997
#
_cell.length_a   1.000
_cell.length_b   1.000
_cell.length_c   1.000
_cell.angle_alpha   90.00
_cell.angle_beta   90.00
_cell.angle_gamma   90.00
#
_symmetry.space_group_name_H-M   'P 1'
#
loop_
_entity.id
_entity.type
_entity.pdbx_description
1 polymer ?
#
loop_
_entity_poly.entity_id
_entity_poly.type
_entity_poly.pdbx_seq_one_letter_code
_entity_poly.pdbx_strand_id
1 'polypeptide(L)'
;MVVDDLGEDDFLYPVMIHQETYVTRVIDKMHGGGSTDLPIWFFTPRLNDMPVKRNITAWPTVVFVRGSGFGPQTVLDYLNYYVRIAERGYVVAALQYRSSNIAPFPAQMQDCKTAVRYVRKHAKRLHVDVNRIGLWGDSSGGTTVLQAGFTGDSGPDTDVYSEYSAAVNCIIDWYGVTDMTAMNYYPNIMDNNSPDGPIGKELGGISVLDHPDLAAAASPITYLRRDVPTPPTLIMHGGRDSDVPFNQSCRLFRRMKELGKEVSFIKLNDGTHGYYGFRTNRAMDIVDMYLQSHL
;
A
#
# COMPACT_ATOMS: atom_id res chain seq x y z
N MET A 1 31.65 -27.30 -9.48
CA MET A 1 31.30 -25.93 -9.91
C MET A 1 31.91 -25.01 -8.87
N VAL A 2 32.84 -24.17 -9.24
CA VAL A 2 33.38 -23.12 -8.38
C VAL A 2 32.65 -21.86 -8.79
N VAL A 3 32.01 -21.18 -7.83
CA VAL A 3 31.41 -19.86 -8.05
C VAL A 3 32.42 -18.85 -7.54
N ASP A 4 33.09 -18.18 -8.45
CA ASP A 4 34.05 -17.13 -8.15
C ASP A 4 33.26 -15.83 -7.95
N ASP A 5 33.51 -15.13 -6.85
CA ASP A 5 33.01 -13.82 -6.46
C ASP A 5 31.47 -13.67 -6.49
N LEU A 6 30.86 -14.05 -5.36
CA LEU A 6 29.56 -13.48 -4.99
C LEU A 6 29.80 -12.01 -4.63
N GLY A 7 29.23 -11.09 -5.40
CA GLY A 7 29.29 -9.66 -5.11
C GLY A 7 28.64 -9.32 -3.76
N GLU A 8 29.04 -8.21 -3.16
CA GLU A 8 28.41 -7.75 -1.90
C GLU A 8 26.89 -7.53 -2.02
N ASP A 9 26.39 -7.32 -3.23
CA ASP A 9 24.98 -7.10 -3.54
C ASP A 9 24.16 -8.39 -3.60
N ASP A 10 24.81 -9.57 -3.63
CA ASP A 10 24.13 -10.87 -3.66
C ASP A 10 23.74 -11.38 -2.25
N PHE A 11 24.10 -10.65 -1.19
CA PHE A 11 23.79 -11.06 0.18
C PHE A 11 22.32 -10.79 0.53
N LEU A 12 21.64 -11.87 0.96
CA LEU A 12 20.33 -11.77 1.59
C LEU A 12 20.51 -11.60 3.11
N TYR A 13 19.82 -10.62 3.68
CA TYR A 13 19.85 -10.38 5.12
C TYR A 13 18.92 -11.36 5.87
N PRO A 14 19.35 -11.92 6.99
CA PRO A 14 18.44 -12.60 7.92
C PRO A 14 17.35 -11.62 8.37
N VAL A 15 16.12 -12.09 8.50
CA VAL A 15 14.95 -11.26 8.81
C VAL A 15 14.41 -11.57 10.20
N MET A 16 14.24 -10.55 11.02
CA MET A 16 13.52 -10.61 12.28
C MET A 16 12.07 -10.18 12.07
N ILE A 17 11.13 -10.92 12.64
CA ILE A 17 9.70 -10.64 12.53
C ILE A 17 9.14 -10.36 13.93
N HIS A 18 8.40 -9.26 14.09
CA HIS A 18 7.64 -8.98 15.31
C HIS A 18 6.37 -8.20 14.98
N GLN A 19 5.43 -8.23 15.91
CA GLN A 19 4.13 -7.55 15.81
C GLN A 19 3.99 -6.53 16.92
N GLU A 20 3.34 -5.40 16.61
CA GLU A 20 2.98 -4.35 17.57
C GLU A 20 1.54 -3.88 17.30
N THR A 21 0.92 -3.23 18.26
CA THR A 21 -0.29 -2.41 18.04
C THR A 21 0.15 -0.99 17.74
N TYR A 22 -0.13 -0.50 16.52
CA TYR A 22 0.26 0.86 16.15
C TYR A 22 -0.76 1.91 16.54
N VAL A 23 -2.04 1.49 16.70
CA VAL A 23 -3.11 2.36 17.17
C VAL A 23 -4.30 1.54 17.69
N THR A 24 -4.99 2.07 18.70
CA THR A 24 -6.32 1.62 19.13
C THR A 24 -7.36 2.59 18.59
N ARG A 25 -8.38 2.10 17.91
CA ARG A 25 -9.48 2.90 17.36
C ARG A 25 -10.77 2.64 18.11
N VAL A 26 -11.50 3.72 18.40
CA VAL A 26 -12.90 3.63 18.85
C VAL A 26 -13.79 3.26 17.65
N ILE A 27 -14.68 2.31 17.86
CA ILE A 27 -15.68 1.88 16.87
C ILE A 27 -16.97 2.63 17.18
N ASP A 28 -17.56 3.21 16.14
CA ASP A 28 -18.88 3.88 16.27
C ASP A 28 -19.94 2.89 16.77
N LYS A 29 -20.88 3.39 17.56
CA LYS A 29 -22.03 2.59 18.06
C LYS A 29 -22.86 1.98 16.95
N MET A 30 -22.99 2.65 15.81
CA MET A 30 -23.67 2.12 14.63
C MET A 30 -22.97 0.88 14.04
N HIS A 31 -21.67 0.72 14.28
CA HIS A 31 -20.85 -0.40 13.85
C HIS A 31 -20.48 -1.35 15.01
N GLY A 32 -21.27 -1.38 16.09
CA GLY A 32 -21.10 -2.30 17.22
C GLY A 32 -20.47 -1.68 18.46
N GLY A 33 -19.88 -0.49 18.38
CA GLY A 33 -19.25 0.21 19.52
C GLY A 33 -17.96 -0.47 20.02
N GLY A 34 -17.39 0.07 21.09
CA GLY A 34 -16.16 -0.46 21.70
C GLY A 34 -14.89 0.09 21.04
N SER A 35 -13.82 -0.72 21.04
CA SER A 35 -12.54 -0.37 20.41
C SER A 35 -11.88 -1.57 19.75
N THR A 36 -10.98 -1.30 18.83
CA THR A 36 -10.16 -2.32 18.16
C THR A 36 -8.70 -1.88 18.16
N ASP A 37 -7.81 -2.82 18.46
CA ASP A 37 -6.38 -2.66 18.31
C ASP A 37 -5.99 -3.03 16.87
N LEU A 38 -5.28 -2.14 16.22
CA LEU A 38 -4.79 -2.37 14.86
C LEU A 38 -3.32 -2.78 14.90
N PRO A 39 -3.01 -4.03 14.49
CA PRO A 39 -1.65 -4.52 14.49
C PRO A 39 -0.87 -4.06 13.26
N ILE A 40 0.46 -3.99 13.44
CA ILE A 40 1.45 -3.83 12.40
C ILE A 40 2.56 -4.87 12.60
N TRP A 41 2.97 -5.54 11.54
CA TRP A 41 4.06 -6.51 11.55
C TRP A 41 5.30 -5.89 10.91
N PHE A 42 6.43 -6.01 11.60
CA PHE A 42 7.72 -5.56 11.10
C PHE A 42 8.57 -6.75 10.68
N PHE A 43 9.12 -6.65 9.49
CA PHE A 43 10.12 -7.56 8.92
C PHE A 43 11.40 -6.75 8.78
N THR A 44 12.34 -6.96 9.70
CA THR A 44 13.54 -6.11 9.83
C THR A 44 14.79 -6.90 9.47
N PRO A 45 15.63 -6.41 8.53
CA PRO A 45 16.93 -7.00 8.23
C PRO A 45 17.84 -6.99 9.46
N ARG A 46 18.63 -8.05 9.65
CA ARG A 46 19.60 -8.17 10.75
C ARG A 46 21.04 -8.15 10.24
N LEU A 47 21.89 -7.39 10.93
CA LEU A 47 23.32 -7.30 10.61
C LEU A 47 24.19 -8.23 11.46
N ASN A 48 23.70 -8.68 12.63
CA ASN A 48 24.53 -9.33 13.64
C ASN A 48 25.15 -10.66 13.19
N ASP A 49 24.56 -11.31 12.19
CA ASP A 49 24.98 -12.62 11.70
C ASP A 49 25.70 -12.53 10.34
N MET A 50 26.04 -11.31 9.89
CA MET A 50 26.68 -11.09 8.61
C MET A 50 28.20 -11.13 8.73
N PRO A 51 28.92 -11.82 7.84
CA PRO A 51 30.38 -11.88 7.84
C PRO A 51 31.04 -10.53 7.49
N VAL A 52 30.28 -9.62 6.85
CA VAL A 52 30.75 -8.29 6.46
C VAL A 52 30.19 -7.25 7.42
N LYS A 53 31.05 -6.48 8.06
CA LYS A 53 30.65 -5.36 8.92
C LYS A 53 30.19 -4.20 8.04
N ARG A 54 28.87 -4.09 7.79
CA ARG A 54 28.26 -2.91 7.18
C ARG A 54 27.86 -1.92 8.27
N ASN A 55 28.21 -0.65 8.09
CA ASN A 55 27.85 0.41 9.04
C ASN A 55 26.44 0.98 8.74
N ILE A 56 25.44 0.09 8.70
CA ILE A 56 24.03 0.46 8.47
C ILE A 56 23.38 0.70 9.82
N THR A 57 22.94 1.91 10.07
CA THR A 57 22.26 2.32 11.30
C THR A 57 20.74 2.39 11.15
N ALA A 58 20.28 2.56 9.92
CA ALA A 58 18.84 2.65 9.59
C ALA A 58 18.60 2.17 8.15
N TRP A 59 17.45 1.55 7.92
CA TRP A 59 17.05 0.95 6.66
C TRP A 59 15.98 1.79 5.95
N PRO A 60 15.98 1.82 4.61
CA PRO A 60 14.80 2.25 3.87
C PRO A 60 13.62 1.37 4.24
N THR A 61 12.42 1.93 4.21
CA THR A 61 11.24 1.24 4.76
C THR A 61 10.09 1.26 3.77
N VAL A 62 9.40 0.14 3.67
CA VAL A 62 8.16 0.01 2.90
C VAL A 62 7.00 -0.25 3.86
N VAL A 63 6.03 0.63 3.90
CA VAL A 63 4.76 0.41 4.61
C VAL A 63 3.82 -0.29 3.63
N PHE A 64 3.45 -1.54 3.95
CA PHE A 64 2.64 -2.38 3.08
C PHE A 64 1.19 -2.46 3.56
N VAL A 65 0.24 -2.31 2.62
CA VAL A 65 -1.20 -2.44 2.86
C VAL A 65 -1.77 -3.56 1.99
N ARG A 66 -2.20 -4.65 2.65
CA ARG A 66 -2.79 -5.79 1.95
C ARG A 66 -4.24 -5.51 1.56
N GLY A 67 -4.60 -5.90 0.33
CA GLY A 67 -5.96 -5.87 -0.17
C GLY A 67 -6.87 -6.94 0.43
N SER A 68 -8.17 -6.65 0.51
CA SER A 68 -9.21 -7.54 1.03
C SER A 68 -10.60 -7.12 0.56
N GLY A 69 -10.71 -6.33 -0.52
CA GLY A 69 -11.97 -5.67 -0.89
C GLY A 69 -12.47 -4.73 0.23
N PHE A 70 -11.55 -4.07 0.95
CA PHE A 70 -11.80 -3.24 2.13
C PHE A 70 -12.36 -3.98 3.34
N GLY A 71 -12.52 -5.31 3.25
CA GLY A 71 -12.97 -6.16 4.35
C GLY A 71 -11.84 -6.51 5.34
N PRO A 72 -12.09 -7.47 6.25
CA PRO A 72 -11.07 -7.98 7.16
C PRO A 72 -9.86 -8.56 6.42
N GLN A 73 -8.66 -8.34 6.97
CA GLN A 73 -7.40 -8.71 6.33
C GLN A 73 -6.72 -9.86 7.07
N THR A 74 -6.12 -10.78 6.31
CA THR A 74 -5.15 -11.75 6.80
C THR A 74 -3.75 -11.33 6.31
N VAL A 75 -3.12 -10.39 7.03
CA VAL A 75 -1.88 -9.72 6.58
C VAL A 75 -0.77 -10.74 6.27
N LEU A 76 -0.62 -11.78 7.08
CA LEU A 76 0.45 -12.77 6.93
C LEU A 76 0.30 -13.74 5.75
N ASP A 77 -0.81 -13.72 4.99
CA ASP A 77 -0.91 -14.49 3.74
C ASP A 77 0.16 -14.06 2.71
N TYR A 78 0.71 -12.84 2.86
CA TYR A 78 1.75 -12.30 2.00
C TYR A 78 3.15 -12.34 2.63
N LEU A 79 3.33 -13.17 3.67
CA LEU A 79 4.60 -13.33 4.38
C LEU A 79 5.81 -13.50 3.44
N ASN A 80 5.64 -14.28 2.38
CA ASN A 80 6.70 -14.52 1.39
C ASN A 80 7.14 -13.26 0.63
N TYR A 81 6.27 -12.29 0.39
CA TYR A 81 6.64 -11.01 -0.23
C TYR A 81 7.41 -10.14 0.76
N TYR A 82 6.92 -10.06 1.99
CA TYR A 82 7.54 -9.24 3.03
C TYR A 82 8.96 -9.70 3.33
N VAL A 83 9.16 -11.02 3.49
CA VAL A 83 10.48 -11.60 3.72
C VAL A 83 11.41 -11.31 2.54
N ARG A 84 10.98 -11.53 1.30
CA ARG A 84 11.81 -11.32 0.09
C ARG A 84 12.28 -9.87 -0.07
N ILE A 85 11.48 -8.90 0.32
CA ILE A 85 11.89 -7.50 0.29
C ILE A 85 12.78 -7.17 1.49
N ALA A 86 12.45 -7.71 2.67
CA ALA A 86 13.28 -7.49 3.87
C ALA A 86 14.68 -8.09 3.71
N GLU A 87 14.81 -9.28 3.13
CA GLU A 87 16.12 -9.91 2.81
C GLU A 87 17.02 -9.04 1.92
N ARG A 88 16.44 -8.11 1.16
CA ARG A 88 17.14 -7.18 0.27
C ARG A 88 17.53 -5.86 0.93
N GLY A 89 17.30 -5.72 2.24
CA GLY A 89 17.74 -4.56 3.01
C GLY A 89 16.69 -3.47 3.21
N TYR A 90 15.42 -3.85 3.27
CA TYR A 90 14.32 -2.95 3.61
C TYR A 90 13.64 -3.38 4.91
N VAL A 91 13.22 -2.45 5.75
CA VAL A 91 12.19 -2.75 6.74
C VAL A 91 10.85 -2.80 6.04
N VAL A 92 10.11 -3.90 6.17
CA VAL A 92 8.72 -3.97 5.73
C VAL A 92 7.81 -3.85 6.93
N ALA A 93 6.92 -2.86 6.91
CA ALA A 93 5.92 -2.60 7.94
C ALA A 93 4.52 -2.90 7.37
N ALA A 94 4.03 -4.13 7.57
CA ALA A 94 2.75 -4.58 7.03
C ALA A 94 1.64 -4.30 8.04
N LEU A 95 0.75 -3.37 7.72
CA LEU A 95 -0.32 -2.94 8.63
C LEU A 95 -1.66 -3.65 8.36
N GLN A 96 -2.49 -3.70 9.39
CA GLN A 96 -3.91 -3.96 9.29
C GLN A 96 -4.68 -2.65 9.51
N TYR A 97 -5.62 -2.33 8.63
CA TYR A 97 -6.52 -1.18 8.77
C TYR A 97 -7.90 -1.61 9.27
N ARG A 98 -8.73 -0.67 9.74
CA ARG A 98 -10.15 -0.93 10.02
C ARG A 98 -10.86 -1.37 8.76
N SER A 99 -11.49 -2.53 8.78
CA SER A 99 -12.34 -2.96 7.67
C SER A 99 -13.58 -2.07 7.53
N SER A 100 -14.12 -1.98 6.32
CA SER A 100 -15.36 -1.22 6.04
C SER A 100 -16.56 -1.69 6.87
N ASN A 101 -16.51 -2.93 7.39
CA ASN A 101 -17.54 -3.46 8.28
C ASN A 101 -17.63 -2.70 9.63
N ILE A 102 -16.52 -2.09 10.07
CA ILE A 102 -16.43 -1.36 11.33
C ILE A 102 -16.19 0.14 11.17
N ALA A 103 -15.68 0.55 10.01
CA ALA A 103 -15.51 1.95 9.66
C ALA A 103 -15.35 2.11 8.15
N PRO A 104 -16.30 2.77 7.46
CA PRO A 104 -16.19 3.04 6.02
C PRO A 104 -15.11 4.10 5.72
N PHE A 105 -14.93 4.42 4.44
CA PHE A 105 -14.09 5.55 4.01
C PHE A 105 -14.40 6.82 4.85
N PRO A 106 -13.39 7.54 5.33
CA PRO A 106 -11.95 7.47 4.99
C PRO A 106 -11.08 6.66 5.97
N ALA A 107 -11.64 5.72 6.71
CA ALA A 107 -10.96 5.03 7.80
C ALA A 107 -9.66 4.33 7.39
N GLN A 108 -9.64 3.65 6.25
CA GLN A 108 -8.51 2.88 5.73
C GLN A 108 -7.32 3.80 5.40
N MET A 109 -7.61 4.91 4.73
CA MET A 109 -6.64 5.96 4.43
C MET A 109 -6.05 6.58 5.70
N GLN A 110 -6.91 6.89 6.69
CA GLN A 110 -6.49 7.44 8.00
C GLN A 110 -5.58 6.47 8.74
N ASP A 111 -5.89 5.18 8.73
CA ASP A 111 -5.09 4.15 9.39
C ASP A 111 -3.74 3.97 8.71
N CYS A 112 -3.70 4.02 7.38
CA CYS A 112 -2.45 3.99 6.61
C CYS A 112 -1.55 5.19 6.97
N LYS A 113 -2.08 6.41 7.00
CA LYS A 113 -1.33 7.61 7.43
C LYS A 113 -0.82 7.51 8.85
N THR A 114 -1.68 7.01 9.76
CA THR A 114 -1.30 6.78 11.16
C THR A 114 -0.15 5.78 11.27
N ALA A 115 -0.16 4.71 10.46
CA ALA A 115 0.92 3.73 10.44
C ALA A 115 2.25 4.32 9.93
N VAL A 116 2.23 5.16 8.89
CA VAL A 116 3.42 5.88 8.41
C VAL A 116 4.00 6.77 9.52
N ARG A 117 3.15 7.50 10.24
CA ARG A 117 3.55 8.34 11.38
C ARG A 117 4.08 7.52 12.55
N TYR A 118 3.45 6.38 12.84
CA TYR A 118 3.95 5.44 13.86
C TYR A 118 5.36 4.96 13.55
N VAL A 119 5.62 4.58 12.31
CA VAL A 119 6.95 4.18 11.84
C VAL A 119 7.96 5.30 12.05
N ARG A 120 7.64 6.55 11.70
CA ARG A 120 8.51 7.71 11.92
C ARG A 120 8.76 8.01 13.39
N LYS A 121 7.71 7.98 14.22
CA LYS A 121 7.81 8.19 15.67
C LYS A 121 8.76 7.20 16.32
N HIS A 122 8.75 5.96 15.89
CA HIS A 122 9.52 4.87 16.47
C HIS A 122 10.77 4.50 15.65
N ALA A 123 11.17 5.34 14.70
CA ALA A 123 12.22 5.06 13.71
C ALA A 123 13.54 4.58 14.32
N LYS A 124 14.00 5.21 15.40
CA LYS A 124 15.25 4.80 16.09
C LYS A 124 15.18 3.35 16.59
N ARG A 125 14.08 2.96 17.22
CA ARG A 125 13.86 1.60 17.76
C ARG A 125 13.65 0.58 16.66
N LEU A 126 13.00 0.99 15.57
CA LEU A 126 12.69 0.16 14.41
C LEU A 126 13.82 0.11 13.37
N HIS A 127 14.92 0.84 13.61
CA HIS A 127 16.03 0.99 12.66
C HIS A 127 15.59 1.51 11.29
N VAL A 128 14.64 2.44 11.24
CA VAL A 128 14.08 3.04 10.04
C VAL A 128 14.75 4.37 9.71
N ASP A 129 15.08 4.57 8.43
CA ASP A 129 15.44 5.88 7.90
C ASP A 129 14.16 6.68 7.60
N VAL A 130 13.90 7.71 8.37
CA VAL A 130 12.70 8.56 8.26
C VAL A 130 12.59 9.31 6.94
N ASN A 131 13.70 9.43 6.21
CA ASN A 131 13.77 10.13 4.92
C ASN A 131 13.56 9.18 3.73
N ARG A 132 13.48 7.88 3.97
CA ARG A 132 13.37 6.83 2.94
C ARG A 132 12.22 5.89 3.27
N ILE A 133 10.97 6.38 3.11
CA ILE A 133 9.75 5.61 3.36
C ILE A 133 8.89 5.58 2.09
N GLY A 134 8.58 4.38 1.61
CA GLY A 134 7.65 4.15 0.51
C GLY A 134 6.36 3.47 0.98
N LEU A 135 5.30 3.61 0.19
CA LEU A 135 4.05 2.88 0.35
C LEU A 135 3.96 1.80 -0.73
N TRP A 136 3.46 0.63 -0.37
CA TRP A 136 3.12 -0.43 -1.32
C TRP A 136 1.82 -1.10 -0.90
N GLY A 137 0.91 -1.28 -1.85
CA GLY A 137 -0.36 -1.97 -1.60
C GLY A 137 -0.89 -2.69 -2.82
N ASP A 138 -1.78 -3.63 -2.58
CA ASP A 138 -2.45 -4.41 -3.60
C ASP A 138 -3.97 -4.29 -3.49
N SER A 139 -4.71 -4.31 -4.61
CA SER A 139 -6.17 -4.28 -4.64
C SER A 139 -6.72 -3.09 -3.82
N SER A 140 -7.63 -3.31 -2.87
CA SER A 140 -8.09 -2.27 -1.93
C SER A 140 -6.95 -1.65 -1.11
N GLY A 141 -5.87 -2.39 -0.83
CA GLY A 141 -4.65 -1.84 -0.24
C GLY A 141 -3.92 -0.90 -1.20
N GLY A 142 -3.90 -1.21 -2.52
CA GLY A 142 -3.42 -0.32 -3.58
C GLY A 142 -4.19 1.00 -3.60
N THR A 143 -5.53 0.94 -3.52
CA THR A 143 -6.39 2.13 -3.36
C THR A 143 -5.99 2.95 -2.13
N THR A 144 -5.83 2.28 -0.99
CA THR A 144 -5.50 2.91 0.30
C THR A 144 -4.14 3.62 0.27
N VAL A 145 -3.10 2.99 -0.31
CA VAL A 145 -1.77 3.62 -0.41
C VAL A 145 -1.75 4.78 -1.39
N LEU A 146 -2.53 4.71 -2.47
CA LEU A 146 -2.70 5.83 -3.39
C LEU A 146 -3.40 7.01 -2.71
N GLN A 147 -4.51 6.78 -1.99
CA GLN A 147 -5.20 7.82 -1.22
C GLN A 147 -4.27 8.47 -0.19
N ALA A 148 -3.60 7.67 0.64
CA ALA A 148 -2.69 8.16 1.67
C ALA A 148 -1.49 8.90 1.07
N GLY A 149 -0.84 8.36 0.04
CA GLY A 149 0.34 8.93 -0.57
C GLY A 149 0.06 10.20 -1.40
N PHE A 150 -1.05 10.27 -2.13
CA PHE A 150 -1.42 11.47 -2.89
C PHE A 150 -1.88 12.63 -2.02
N THR A 151 -2.34 12.35 -0.81
CA THR A 151 -2.77 13.38 0.14
C THR A 151 -1.67 13.74 1.15
N GLY A 152 -0.75 12.83 1.46
CA GLY A 152 0.34 13.10 2.41
C GLY A 152 -0.19 13.65 3.74
N ASP A 153 0.24 14.86 4.10
CA ASP A 153 -0.19 15.54 5.31
C ASP A 153 -1.50 16.35 5.15
N SER A 154 -2.17 16.23 4.01
CA SER A 154 -3.44 16.90 3.71
C SER A 154 -4.61 15.90 3.57
N GLY A 155 -5.83 16.42 3.36
CA GLY A 155 -7.04 15.61 3.17
C GLY A 155 -7.53 14.93 4.44
N PRO A 156 -8.43 13.94 4.35
CA PRO A 156 -8.96 13.24 5.50
C PRO A 156 -7.86 12.58 6.34
N ASP A 157 -7.82 12.90 7.63
CA ASP A 157 -6.77 12.45 8.53
C ASP A 157 -7.26 12.33 9.97
N THR A 158 -6.35 11.98 10.88
CA THR A 158 -6.58 11.94 12.33
C THR A 158 -5.48 12.71 13.05
N ASP A 159 -5.72 13.08 14.30
CA ASP A 159 -4.73 13.77 15.14
C ASP A 159 -3.67 12.82 15.75
N VAL A 160 -3.81 11.50 15.52
CA VAL A 160 -2.89 10.51 16.10
C VAL A 160 -1.53 10.62 15.42
N TYR A 161 -0.51 10.93 16.23
CA TYR A 161 0.87 11.19 15.82
C TYR A 161 1.00 12.33 14.79
N SER A 162 0.13 13.34 14.86
CA SER A 162 0.09 14.45 13.90
C SER A 162 1.36 15.31 13.90
N GLU A 163 2.20 15.19 14.94
CA GLU A 163 3.52 15.81 15.01
C GLU A 163 4.53 15.21 14.00
N TYR A 164 4.22 14.04 13.39
CA TYR A 164 5.01 13.39 12.35
C TYR A 164 4.31 13.49 11.00
N SER A 165 5.08 13.62 9.92
CA SER A 165 4.55 13.65 8.57
C SER A 165 4.04 12.27 8.11
N ALA A 166 2.95 12.22 7.33
CA ALA A 166 2.48 11.04 6.61
C ALA A 166 2.96 11.00 5.14
N ALA A 167 3.69 12.03 4.68
CA ALA A 167 4.22 12.06 3.31
C ALA A 167 5.28 10.97 3.09
N VAL A 168 5.38 10.45 1.88
CA VAL A 168 6.28 9.35 1.51
C VAL A 168 7.08 9.67 0.25
N ASN A 169 8.16 8.91 0.01
CA ASN A 169 9.06 9.13 -1.11
C ASN A 169 8.52 8.52 -2.41
N CYS A 170 7.86 7.39 -2.35
CA CYS A 170 7.29 6.72 -3.52
C CYS A 170 6.09 5.85 -3.15
N ILE A 171 5.33 5.45 -4.18
CA ILE A 171 4.17 4.57 -4.06
C ILE A 171 4.31 3.41 -5.05
N ILE A 172 3.96 2.20 -4.61
CA ILE A 172 3.79 1.04 -5.47
C ILE A 172 2.32 0.60 -5.37
N ASP A 173 1.62 0.73 -6.47
CA ASP A 173 0.23 0.30 -6.61
C ASP A 173 0.17 -1.00 -7.42
N TRP A 174 -0.29 -2.06 -6.80
CA TRP A 174 -0.66 -3.29 -7.47
C TRP A 174 -2.17 -3.35 -7.62
N TYR A 175 -2.65 -3.15 -8.85
CA TYR A 175 -4.05 -3.31 -9.28
C TYR A 175 -5.10 -2.68 -8.33
N GLY A 176 -4.81 -1.51 -7.77
CA GLY A 176 -5.77 -0.78 -6.94
C GLY A 176 -6.94 -0.19 -7.73
N VAL A 177 -8.06 0.01 -7.05
CA VAL A 177 -9.18 0.79 -7.57
C VAL A 177 -8.80 2.27 -7.50
N THR A 178 -8.78 2.94 -8.64
CA THR A 178 -8.31 4.33 -8.77
C THR A 178 -9.44 5.33 -8.95
N ASP A 179 -10.57 4.85 -9.50
CA ASP A 179 -11.78 5.62 -9.74
C ASP A 179 -13.00 4.74 -9.46
N MET A 180 -13.59 4.89 -8.27
CA MET A 180 -14.73 4.08 -7.81
C MET A 180 -15.98 4.30 -8.65
N THR A 181 -16.13 5.48 -9.25
CA THR A 181 -17.27 5.81 -10.11
C THR A 181 -17.24 5.06 -11.44
N ALA A 182 -16.10 4.52 -11.84
CA ALA A 182 -15.87 3.91 -13.14
C ALA A 182 -15.64 2.39 -13.09
N MET A 183 -15.84 1.74 -11.93
CA MET A 183 -15.58 0.29 -11.78
C MET A 183 -16.46 -0.56 -12.70
N ASN A 184 -17.72 -0.21 -12.89
CA ASN A 184 -18.67 -0.97 -13.73
C ASN A 184 -18.69 -0.53 -15.21
N TYR A 185 -17.80 0.39 -15.65
CA TYR A 185 -17.71 0.76 -17.07
C TYR A 185 -17.08 -0.36 -17.92
N TYR A 186 -16.41 -1.30 -17.29
CA TYR A 186 -15.74 -2.43 -17.94
C TYR A 186 -16.17 -3.73 -17.28
N PRO A 187 -16.17 -4.85 -18.03
CA PRO A 187 -16.55 -6.15 -17.47
C PRO A 187 -15.67 -6.52 -16.27
N ASN A 188 -16.31 -6.91 -15.19
CA ASN A 188 -15.71 -7.47 -13.99
C ASN A 188 -16.72 -8.45 -13.36
N ILE A 189 -16.26 -9.26 -12.41
CA ILE A 189 -17.10 -10.31 -11.79
C ILE A 189 -17.94 -9.81 -10.61
N MET A 190 -17.76 -8.54 -10.19
CA MET A 190 -18.43 -7.97 -9.03
C MET A 190 -19.38 -6.82 -9.46
N ASP A 191 -20.53 -6.72 -8.80
CA ASP A 191 -21.34 -5.51 -8.86
C ASP A 191 -20.81 -4.47 -7.87
N ASN A 192 -20.00 -3.56 -8.39
CA ASN A 192 -19.39 -2.49 -7.61
C ASN A 192 -20.31 -1.28 -7.40
N ASN A 193 -21.48 -1.23 -8.04
CA ASN A 193 -22.48 -0.18 -7.79
C ASN A 193 -23.41 -0.52 -6.63
N SER A 194 -23.54 -1.83 -6.31
CA SER A 194 -24.39 -2.30 -5.22
C SER A 194 -23.88 -1.85 -3.83
N PRO A 195 -24.77 -1.50 -2.90
CA PRO A 195 -24.43 -1.29 -1.49
C PRO A 195 -23.70 -2.47 -0.84
N ASP A 196 -23.99 -3.69 -1.29
CA ASP A 196 -23.41 -4.93 -0.79
C ASP A 196 -22.07 -5.30 -1.46
N GLY A 197 -21.71 -4.62 -2.54
CA GLY A 197 -20.44 -4.78 -3.23
C GLY A 197 -19.27 -4.20 -2.41
N PRO A 198 -18.01 -4.55 -2.77
CA PRO A 198 -16.83 -4.04 -2.05
C PRO A 198 -16.79 -2.51 -1.96
N ILE A 199 -17.10 -1.82 -3.07
CA ILE A 199 -17.09 -0.35 -3.12
C ILE A 199 -18.26 0.22 -2.29
N GLY A 200 -19.47 -0.34 -2.43
CA GLY A 200 -20.62 0.10 -1.64
C GLY A 200 -20.37 -0.02 -0.14
N LYS A 201 -19.79 -1.12 0.32
CA LYS A 201 -19.39 -1.32 1.72
C LYS A 201 -18.34 -0.32 2.17
N GLU A 202 -17.34 -0.04 1.33
CA GLU A 202 -16.33 0.99 1.61
C GLU A 202 -16.96 2.38 1.77
N LEU A 203 -18.04 2.66 1.06
CA LEU A 203 -18.79 3.91 1.16
C LEU A 203 -19.85 3.90 2.27
N GLY A 204 -19.90 2.88 3.12
CA GLY A 204 -20.83 2.79 4.26
C GLY A 204 -22.13 2.04 3.98
N GLY A 205 -22.14 1.13 3.01
CA GLY A 205 -23.31 0.31 2.64
C GLY A 205 -24.29 1.07 1.75
N ILE A 206 -23.80 1.92 0.86
CA ILE A 206 -24.58 2.74 -0.06
C ILE A 206 -24.27 2.44 -1.52
N SER A 207 -25.22 2.76 -2.40
CA SER A 207 -25.02 2.63 -3.85
C SER A 207 -24.06 3.72 -4.36
N VAL A 208 -23.08 3.33 -5.17
CA VAL A 208 -22.18 4.27 -5.86
C VAL A 208 -22.93 5.23 -6.78
N LEU A 209 -24.02 4.75 -7.41
CA LEU A 209 -24.82 5.55 -8.35
C LEU A 209 -25.62 6.64 -7.65
N ASP A 210 -26.07 6.38 -6.42
CA ASP A 210 -26.86 7.34 -5.64
C ASP A 210 -25.98 8.37 -4.94
N HIS A 211 -24.68 8.05 -4.74
CA HIS A 211 -23.72 8.89 -4.02
C HIS A 211 -22.41 9.09 -4.80
N PRO A 212 -22.46 9.60 -6.05
CA PRO A 212 -21.28 9.74 -6.90
C PRO A 212 -20.21 10.68 -6.30
N ASP A 213 -20.63 11.69 -5.53
CA ASP A 213 -19.69 12.62 -4.89
C ASP A 213 -18.84 11.93 -3.81
N LEU A 214 -19.44 11.04 -3.02
CA LEU A 214 -18.73 10.27 -2.03
C LEU A 214 -17.80 9.23 -2.70
N ALA A 215 -18.27 8.58 -3.75
CA ALA A 215 -17.44 7.66 -4.54
C ALA A 215 -16.26 8.41 -5.18
N ALA A 216 -16.47 9.61 -5.69
CA ALA A 216 -15.39 10.47 -6.19
C ALA A 216 -14.42 10.87 -5.06
N ALA A 217 -14.93 11.26 -3.88
CA ALA A 217 -14.07 11.58 -2.73
C ALA A 217 -13.22 10.39 -2.26
N ALA A 218 -13.73 9.17 -2.39
CA ALA A 218 -13.01 7.95 -2.08
C ALA A 218 -12.08 7.47 -3.21
N SER A 219 -12.11 8.11 -4.39
CA SER A 219 -11.31 7.73 -5.55
C SER A 219 -9.93 8.40 -5.53
N PRO A 220 -8.80 7.66 -5.51
CA PRO A 220 -7.45 8.23 -5.50
C PRO A 220 -7.20 9.26 -6.62
N ILE A 221 -7.72 9.02 -7.82
CA ILE A 221 -7.52 9.87 -8.99
C ILE A 221 -7.99 11.32 -8.79
N THR A 222 -8.92 11.56 -7.87
CA THR A 222 -9.48 12.90 -7.58
C THR A 222 -8.52 13.78 -6.77
N TYR A 223 -7.55 13.16 -6.08
CA TYR A 223 -6.53 13.89 -5.32
C TYR A 223 -5.38 14.42 -6.19
N LEU A 224 -5.30 13.96 -7.45
CA LEU A 224 -4.24 14.38 -8.36
C LEU A 224 -4.50 15.79 -8.91
N ARG A 225 -3.61 16.72 -8.60
CA ARG A 225 -3.60 18.10 -9.07
C ARG A 225 -2.22 18.47 -9.62
N ARG A 226 -2.18 19.40 -10.56
CA ARG A 226 -0.92 19.82 -11.19
C ARG A 226 0.02 20.49 -10.19
N ASP A 227 -0.52 21.32 -9.34
CA ASP A 227 0.15 22.18 -8.35
C ASP A 227 0.48 21.47 -7.02
N VAL A 228 -0.03 20.27 -6.81
CA VAL A 228 0.23 19.50 -5.58
C VAL A 228 1.35 18.48 -5.83
N PRO A 229 2.43 18.45 -5.04
CA PRO A 229 3.45 17.42 -5.12
C PRO A 229 2.83 16.02 -4.98
N THR A 230 3.26 15.10 -5.82
CA THR A 230 2.78 13.72 -5.83
C THR A 230 3.98 12.79 -5.85
N PRO A 231 4.08 11.81 -4.95
CA PRO A 231 5.19 10.87 -4.97
C PRO A 231 5.28 10.12 -6.31
N PRO A 232 6.49 9.84 -6.83
CA PRO A 232 6.68 8.88 -7.91
C PRO A 232 5.88 7.62 -7.67
N THR A 233 5.21 7.10 -8.69
CA THR A 233 4.29 5.97 -8.54
C THR A 233 4.59 4.88 -9.56
N LEU A 234 4.83 3.65 -9.06
CA LEU A 234 4.85 2.43 -9.88
C LEU A 234 3.46 1.80 -9.85
N ILE A 235 2.87 1.62 -11.02
CA ILE A 235 1.61 0.90 -11.22
C ILE A 235 1.93 -0.46 -11.83
N MET A 236 1.43 -1.56 -11.25
CA MET A 236 1.51 -2.90 -11.85
C MET A 236 0.11 -3.52 -11.90
N HIS A 237 -0.31 -4.03 -13.07
CA HIS A 237 -1.65 -4.58 -13.23
C HIS A 237 -1.67 -5.79 -14.16
N GLY A 238 -2.45 -6.81 -13.79
CA GLY A 238 -2.68 -8.00 -14.62
C GLY A 238 -3.58 -7.70 -15.81
N GLY A 239 -3.16 -8.13 -17.01
CA GLY A 239 -3.95 -7.91 -18.21
C GLY A 239 -5.23 -8.74 -18.27
N ARG A 240 -5.37 -9.76 -17.42
CA ARG A 240 -6.53 -10.65 -17.29
C ARG A 240 -7.19 -10.53 -15.91
N ASP A 241 -7.05 -9.38 -15.26
CA ASP A 241 -7.69 -9.11 -13.97
C ASP A 241 -9.21 -9.04 -14.17
N SER A 242 -9.95 -9.90 -13.46
CA SER A 242 -11.40 -9.98 -13.48
C SER A 242 -12.09 -9.25 -12.33
N ASP A 243 -11.34 -8.89 -11.30
CA ASP A 243 -11.85 -8.29 -10.06
C ASP A 243 -11.78 -6.76 -10.13
N VAL A 244 -10.61 -6.25 -10.51
CA VAL A 244 -10.39 -4.83 -10.76
C VAL A 244 -10.05 -4.65 -12.25
N PRO A 245 -10.91 -3.99 -13.02
CA PRO A 245 -10.67 -3.81 -14.45
C PRO A 245 -9.35 -3.12 -14.74
N PHE A 246 -8.54 -3.65 -15.67
CA PHE A 246 -7.24 -3.11 -16.09
C PHE A 246 -7.29 -1.60 -16.42
N ASN A 247 -8.45 -1.14 -16.87
CA ASN A 247 -8.68 0.28 -17.17
C ASN A 247 -8.56 1.20 -15.96
N GLN A 248 -8.69 0.71 -14.74
CA GLN A 248 -8.45 1.51 -13.54
C GLN A 248 -7.02 2.06 -13.53
N SER A 249 -6.03 1.21 -13.74
CA SER A 249 -4.63 1.63 -13.87
C SER A 249 -4.35 2.48 -15.09
N CYS A 250 -5.02 2.19 -16.23
CA CYS A 250 -4.89 3.03 -17.44
C CYS A 250 -5.39 4.47 -17.18
N ARG A 251 -6.50 4.62 -16.45
CA ARG A 251 -7.05 5.94 -16.09
C ARG A 251 -6.08 6.71 -15.20
N LEU A 252 -5.58 6.07 -14.15
CA LEU A 252 -4.61 6.66 -13.25
C LEU A 252 -3.33 7.08 -13.99
N PHE A 253 -2.73 6.17 -14.76
CA PHE A 253 -1.52 6.44 -15.54
C PHE A 253 -1.70 7.63 -16.47
N ARG A 254 -2.79 7.66 -17.25
CA ARG A 254 -3.10 8.78 -18.16
C ARG A 254 -3.21 10.09 -17.39
N ARG A 255 -3.98 10.09 -16.30
CA ARG A 255 -4.18 11.28 -15.48
C ARG A 255 -2.87 11.82 -14.89
N MET A 256 -2.01 10.96 -14.38
CA MET A 256 -0.69 11.33 -13.86
C MET A 256 0.19 11.94 -14.96
N LYS A 257 0.22 11.32 -16.16
CA LYS A 257 0.98 11.85 -17.32
C LYS A 257 0.45 13.23 -17.78
N GLU A 258 -0.86 13.42 -17.87
CA GLU A 258 -1.49 14.71 -18.21
C GLU A 258 -1.11 15.82 -17.23
N LEU A 259 -0.92 15.48 -15.95
CA LEU A 259 -0.52 16.43 -14.91
C LEU A 259 1.00 16.58 -14.79
N GLY A 260 1.80 15.87 -15.60
CA GLY A 260 3.26 15.91 -15.55
C GLY A 260 3.84 15.22 -14.30
N LYS A 261 3.12 14.25 -13.71
CA LYS A 261 3.59 13.49 -12.56
C LYS A 261 4.48 12.33 -13.00
N GLU A 262 5.44 11.97 -12.13
CA GLU A 262 6.29 10.82 -12.36
C GLU A 262 5.52 9.52 -12.13
N VAL A 263 5.44 8.68 -13.14
CA VAL A 263 4.70 7.41 -13.10
C VAL A 263 5.30 6.39 -14.06
N SER A 264 5.48 5.18 -13.56
CA SER A 264 5.82 3.97 -14.32
C SER A 264 4.63 3.01 -14.33
N PHE A 265 4.35 2.38 -15.47
CA PHE A 265 3.24 1.44 -15.59
C PHE A 265 3.69 0.13 -16.25
N ILE A 266 3.50 -0.97 -15.54
CA ILE A 266 3.83 -2.32 -15.98
C ILE A 266 2.57 -3.15 -16.10
N LYS A 267 2.28 -3.59 -17.33
CA LYS A 267 1.24 -4.58 -17.59
C LYS A 267 1.82 -5.98 -17.54
N LEU A 268 1.25 -6.83 -16.73
CA LEU A 268 1.52 -8.27 -16.75
C LEU A 268 0.49 -8.94 -17.68
N ASN A 269 0.86 -9.25 -18.91
CA ASN A 269 -0.09 -9.64 -19.98
C ASN A 269 -1.03 -10.77 -19.56
N ASP A 270 -0.51 -11.83 -18.97
CA ASP A 270 -1.28 -12.98 -18.48
C ASP A 270 -1.58 -12.90 -16.97
N GLY A 271 -1.25 -11.79 -16.33
CA GLY A 271 -1.49 -11.56 -14.91
C GLY A 271 -2.99 -11.51 -14.60
N THR A 272 -3.37 -12.09 -13.47
CA THR A 272 -4.71 -12.02 -12.90
C THR A 272 -4.70 -11.18 -11.63
N HIS A 273 -5.78 -11.13 -10.87
CA HIS A 273 -5.85 -10.39 -9.61
C HIS A 273 -4.95 -11.02 -8.54
N GLY A 274 -3.69 -10.58 -8.43
CA GLY A 274 -2.74 -10.98 -7.39
C GLY A 274 -2.13 -12.40 -7.49
N TYR A 275 -2.42 -13.16 -8.54
CA TYR A 275 -1.91 -14.53 -8.69
C TYR A 275 -0.86 -14.63 -9.78
N TYR A 276 -1.27 -14.92 -11.02
CA TYR A 276 -0.33 -15.05 -12.13
C TYR A 276 0.39 -13.72 -12.38
N GLY A 277 1.69 -13.82 -12.57
CA GLY A 277 2.57 -12.67 -12.82
C GLY A 277 3.08 -12.00 -11.55
N PHE A 278 2.28 -11.85 -10.50
CA PHE A 278 2.67 -11.17 -9.26
C PHE A 278 3.49 -12.04 -8.30
N ARG A 279 3.18 -13.34 -8.20
CA ARG A 279 3.88 -14.30 -7.31
C ARG A 279 5.15 -14.85 -7.95
N THR A 280 5.99 -13.97 -8.51
CA THR A 280 7.22 -14.34 -9.23
C THR A 280 8.43 -13.57 -8.70
N ASN A 281 9.63 -14.12 -8.86
CA ASN A 281 10.86 -13.41 -8.56
C ASN A 281 10.96 -12.13 -9.39
N ARG A 282 10.58 -12.20 -10.68
CA ARG A 282 10.63 -11.04 -11.58
C ARG A 282 9.75 -9.87 -11.09
N ALA A 283 8.56 -10.14 -10.55
CA ALA A 283 7.74 -9.07 -9.97
C ALA A 283 8.42 -8.44 -8.75
N MET A 284 9.08 -9.25 -7.91
CA MET A 284 9.85 -8.76 -6.77
C MET A 284 11.08 -7.97 -7.20
N ASP A 285 11.77 -8.38 -8.26
CA ASP A 285 12.92 -7.66 -8.80
C ASP A 285 12.52 -6.30 -9.37
N ILE A 286 11.35 -6.21 -10.02
CA ILE A 286 10.79 -4.93 -10.49
C ILE A 286 10.50 -3.99 -9.31
N VAL A 287 9.90 -4.52 -8.23
CA VAL A 287 9.63 -3.75 -7.01
C VAL A 287 10.95 -3.26 -6.39
N ASP A 288 11.92 -4.15 -6.25
CA ASP A 288 13.23 -3.83 -5.68
C ASP A 288 13.97 -2.76 -6.49
N MET A 289 14.09 -2.92 -7.81
CA MET A 289 14.68 -1.91 -8.69
C MET A 289 14.00 -0.54 -8.56
N TYR A 290 12.68 -0.55 -8.42
CA TYR A 290 11.93 0.69 -8.22
C TYR A 290 12.23 1.32 -6.86
N LEU A 291 12.25 0.52 -5.79
CA LEU A 291 12.59 0.99 -4.44
C LEU A 291 14.03 1.53 -4.38
N GLN A 292 15.02 0.84 -4.98
CA GLN A 292 16.40 1.30 -5.03
C GLN A 292 16.58 2.67 -5.70
N SER A 293 15.72 3.00 -6.67
CA SER A 293 15.78 4.28 -7.38
C SER A 293 15.04 5.43 -6.66
N HIS A 294 14.22 5.13 -5.64
CA HIS A 294 13.36 6.13 -5.00
C HIS A 294 13.50 6.19 -3.47
N LEU A 295 14.18 5.22 -2.85
CA LEU A 295 14.50 5.16 -1.44
C LEU A 295 16.02 5.06 -1.22
#